data_85cc399c42977d62f4c3520b5d78620f
#
_entry.id   85cc399c42977d62f4c3520b5d78620f
#
_cell.length_a   1.000
_cell.length_b   1.000
_cell.length_c   1.000
_cell.angle_alpha   90.00
_cell.angle_beta   90.00
_cell.angle_gamma   90.00
#
_symmetry.space_group_name_H-M   'P 1'
#
loop_
_entity.id
_entity.type
_entity.pdbx_description
1 polymer ?
#
loop_
_entity_poly.entity_id
_entity_poly.type
_entity_poly.pdbx_seq_one_letter_code
_entity_poly.pdbx_strand_id
1 'polypeptide(L)'
;MELGSDADFTVIDLEREYTIDEQKTESMAKYNPLHGMKLKGKPIQTIVRGKLVYDEDNGGIVGEAGFGEFVKRQSIQRLDRTIKYEVYEEQAKELEEQQRQEKALMHN
;
A
#
# COMPACT_ATOMS: atom_id res chain seq x y z
N MET A 1 -9.06 -6.08 6.91
CA MET A 1 -9.09 -5.38 8.21
C MET A 1 -9.59 -6.40 9.22
N GLU A 2 -8.84 -6.64 10.29
CA GLU A 2 -9.13 -7.68 11.28
C GLU A 2 -9.29 -7.06 12.66
N LEU A 3 -10.06 -7.69 13.54
CA LEU A 3 -10.17 -7.27 14.93
C LEU A 3 -8.82 -7.41 15.61
N GLY A 4 -8.38 -6.35 16.31
CA GLY A 4 -7.07 -6.29 16.96
C GLY A 4 -5.97 -5.61 16.13
N SER A 5 -6.26 -5.20 14.89
CA SER A 5 -5.38 -4.34 14.10
C SER A 5 -5.41 -2.90 14.64
N ASP A 6 -4.29 -2.19 14.49
CA ASP A 6 -4.24 -0.76 14.80
C ASP A 6 -5.20 0.02 13.90
N ALA A 7 -5.85 1.05 14.46
CA ALA A 7 -6.78 1.89 13.74
C ALA A 7 -6.03 2.97 12.93
N ASP A 8 -5.24 2.51 11.95
CA ASP A 8 -4.44 3.33 11.06
C ASP A 8 -5.10 3.36 9.67
N PHE A 9 -5.51 4.55 9.23
CA PHE A 9 -6.26 4.72 7.98
C PHE A 9 -5.76 5.92 7.19
N THR A 10 -5.83 5.81 5.88
CA THR A 10 -5.76 6.95 4.96
C THR A 10 -7.04 7.04 4.16
N VAL A 11 -7.69 8.19 4.23
CA VAL A 11 -8.88 8.50 3.43
C VAL A 11 -8.42 9.18 2.15
N ILE A 12 -8.84 8.63 1.01
CA ILE A 12 -8.44 9.12 -0.32
C ILE A 12 -9.70 9.57 -1.07
N ASP A 13 -9.69 10.79 -1.58
CA ASP A 13 -10.67 11.27 -2.55
C ASP A 13 -10.17 10.90 -3.96
N LEU A 14 -10.83 9.93 -4.59
CA LEU A 14 -10.42 9.40 -5.89
C LEU A 14 -10.69 10.35 -7.06
N GLU A 15 -11.59 11.32 -6.88
CA GLU A 15 -11.97 12.27 -7.94
C GLU A 15 -11.20 13.58 -7.86
N ARG A 16 -10.57 13.88 -6.75
CA ARG A 16 -9.84 15.12 -6.54
C ARG A 16 -8.59 15.19 -7.40
N GLU A 17 -8.54 16.17 -8.29
CA GLU A 17 -7.37 16.48 -9.09
C GLU A 17 -6.44 17.46 -8.36
N TYR A 18 -5.14 17.28 -8.50
CA TYR A 18 -4.14 18.19 -7.95
C TYR A 18 -2.86 18.16 -8.75
N THR A 19 -2.07 19.23 -8.60
CA THR A 19 -0.72 19.33 -9.19
C THR A 19 0.30 19.21 -8.08
N ILE A 20 1.32 18.39 -8.30
CA ILE A 20 2.44 18.27 -7.36
C ILE A 20 3.22 19.59 -7.32
N ASP A 21 3.32 20.15 -6.12
CA ASP A 21 4.06 21.37 -5.85
C ASP A 21 5.20 21.07 -4.84
N GLU A 22 6.42 21.20 -5.28
CA GLU A 22 7.61 20.93 -4.44
C GLU A 22 7.68 21.85 -3.22
N GLN A 23 7.13 23.07 -3.30
CA GLN A 23 7.13 24.02 -2.18
C GLN A 23 6.19 23.58 -1.05
N LYS A 24 5.17 22.79 -1.38
CA LYS A 24 4.21 22.21 -0.42
C LYS A 24 4.68 20.88 0.17
N THR A 25 5.84 20.39 -0.26
CA THR A 25 6.41 19.16 0.26
C THR A 25 6.91 19.37 1.69
N GLU A 26 6.56 18.48 2.59
CA GLU A 26 7.03 18.49 3.99
C GLU A 26 8.51 18.08 4.13
N SER A 27 9.15 17.67 3.04
CA SER A 27 10.59 17.39 3.00
C SER A 27 11.41 18.67 3.17
N MET A 28 12.49 18.63 3.95
CA MET A 28 13.43 19.71 4.10
C MET A 28 14.15 20.07 2.78
N ALA A 29 14.32 19.13 1.88
CA ALA A 29 14.97 19.34 0.59
C ALA A 29 14.19 20.27 -0.34
N LYS A 30 12.88 20.42 -0.14
CA LYS A 30 12.00 21.21 -1.02
C LYS A 30 12.21 20.93 -2.51
N TYR A 31 12.54 19.67 -2.82
CA TYR A 31 12.75 19.19 -4.17
C TYR A 31 11.87 17.98 -4.42
N ASN A 32 11.13 17.97 -5.52
CA ASN A 32 10.33 16.86 -5.95
C ASN A 32 10.48 16.66 -7.47
N PRO A 33 11.04 15.53 -7.94
CA PRO A 33 11.21 15.27 -9.38
C PRO A 33 9.90 15.22 -10.16
N LEU A 34 8.77 15.09 -9.46
CA LEU A 34 7.43 15.06 -10.06
C LEU A 34 6.73 16.43 -10.02
N HIS A 35 7.46 17.51 -9.68
CA HIS A 35 6.90 18.86 -9.64
C HIS A 35 6.20 19.21 -10.97
N GLY A 36 5.01 19.77 -10.87
CA GLY A 36 4.19 20.16 -12.02
C GLY A 36 3.33 19.02 -12.61
N MET A 37 3.51 17.77 -12.16
CA MET A 37 2.70 16.65 -12.61
C MET A 37 1.27 16.76 -12.06
N LYS A 38 0.29 16.59 -12.94
CA LYS A 38 -1.13 16.54 -12.59
C LYS A 38 -1.52 15.11 -12.25
N LEU A 39 -2.12 14.93 -11.09
CA LEU A 39 -2.60 13.63 -10.60
C LEU A 39 -4.07 13.71 -10.23
N LYS A 40 -4.74 12.56 -10.30
CA LYS A 40 -6.11 12.35 -9.81
C LYS A 40 -6.08 11.32 -8.68
N GLY A 41 -6.82 11.59 -7.62
CA GLY A 41 -6.80 10.80 -6.39
C GLY A 41 -5.84 11.39 -5.36
N LYS A 42 -6.39 12.04 -4.33
CA LYS A 42 -5.60 12.72 -3.30
C LYS A 42 -5.93 12.18 -1.91
N PRO A 43 -4.91 11.82 -1.08
CA PRO A 43 -5.14 11.61 0.35
C PRO A 43 -5.66 12.90 0.98
N ILE A 44 -6.79 12.81 1.68
CA ILE A 44 -7.43 13.95 2.32
C ILE A 44 -7.35 13.91 3.84
N GLN A 45 -7.29 12.71 4.42
CA GLN A 45 -7.14 12.54 5.87
C GLN A 45 -6.24 11.35 6.19
N THR A 46 -5.48 11.45 7.28
CA THR A 46 -4.71 10.34 7.85
C THR A 46 -5.04 10.21 9.32
N ILE A 47 -5.36 8.98 9.72
CA ILE A 47 -5.72 8.60 11.08
C ILE A 47 -4.69 7.60 11.58
N VAL A 48 -4.10 7.85 12.74
CA VAL A 48 -3.12 6.97 13.39
C VAL A 48 -3.63 6.59 14.76
N ARG A 49 -3.78 5.30 15.00
CA ARG A 49 -4.36 4.75 16.24
C ARG A 49 -5.67 5.42 16.64
N GLY A 50 -6.55 5.64 15.64
CA GLY A 50 -7.86 6.27 15.83
C GLY A 50 -7.83 7.80 16.00
N LYS A 51 -6.67 8.46 15.97
CA LYS A 51 -6.53 9.92 16.06
C LYS A 51 -6.24 10.53 14.69
N LEU A 52 -7.00 11.56 14.32
CA LEU A 52 -6.75 12.34 13.11
C LEU A 52 -5.43 13.10 13.25
N VAL A 53 -4.47 12.86 12.35
CA VAL A 53 -3.14 13.50 12.39
C VAL A 53 -2.87 14.37 11.16
N TYR A 54 -3.62 14.16 10.09
CA TYR A 54 -3.58 14.98 8.89
C TYR A 54 -5.00 15.23 8.38
N ASP A 55 -5.29 16.46 8.00
CA ASP A 55 -6.55 16.85 7.37
C ASP A 55 -6.28 17.97 6.36
N GLU A 56 -6.44 17.65 5.07
CA GLU A 56 -6.18 18.58 3.97
C GLU A 56 -7.00 19.86 4.08
N ASP A 57 -8.26 19.74 4.48
CA ASP A 57 -9.19 20.89 4.52
C ASP A 57 -9.00 21.76 5.79
N ASN A 58 -8.28 21.24 6.80
CA ASN A 58 -7.99 21.94 8.06
C ASN A 58 -6.49 22.32 8.21
N GLY A 59 -5.79 22.55 7.09
CA GLY A 59 -4.43 23.08 7.10
C GLY A 59 -3.32 22.02 7.09
N GLY A 60 -3.64 20.76 6.84
CA GLY A 60 -2.67 19.69 6.68
C GLY A 60 -2.37 18.95 7.98
N ILE A 61 -1.20 19.11 8.57
CA ILE A 61 -0.82 18.40 9.80
C ILE A 61 -1.56 18.98 11.00
N VAL A 62 -2.45 18.18 11.58
CA VAL A 62 -3.24 18.51 12.78
C VAL A 62 -2.82 17.67 14.01
N GLY A 63 -1.93 16.68 13.80
CA GLY A 63 -1.39 15.84 14.86
C GLY A 63 -0.38 16.59 15.74
N GLU A 64 -0.30 16.21 17.00
CA GLU A 64 0.69 16.75 17.94
C GLU A 64 2.07 16.13 17.69
N ALA A 65 3.11 16.93 17.79
CA ALA A 65 4.49 16.45 17.71
C ALA A 65 4.75 15.43 18.84
N GLY A 66 5.39 14.30 18.49
CA GLY A 66 5.67 13.22 19.44
C GLY A 66 4.53 12.23 19.68
N PHE A 67 3.40 12.34 18.97
CA PHE A 67 2.30 11.37 19.05
C PHE A 67 2.68 9.98 18.49
N GLY A 68 3.63 9.94 17.57
CA GLY A 68 4.13 8.69 17.00
C GLY A 68 4.77 7.79 18.06
N GLU A 69 4.54 6.48 17.95
CA GLU A 69 5.17 5.45 18.77
C GLU A 69 5.91 4.45 17.91
N PHE A 70 7.06 3.98 18.40
CA PHE A 70 7.76 2.89 17.73
C PHE A 70 6.99 1.58 17.93
N VAL A 71 6.44 1.05 16.86
CA VAL A 71 5.76 -0.25 16.86
C VAL A 71 6.81 -1.35 16.77
N LYS A 72 7.09 -2.00 17.91
CA LYS A 72 8.00 -3.15 17.95
C LYS A 72 7.40 -4.29 17.12
N ARG A 73 8.14 -4.74 16.13
CA ARG A 73 7.77 -5.92 15.35
C ARG A 73 7.61 -7.11 16.29
N GLN A 74 6.41 -7.65 16.39
CA GLN A 74 6.24 -8.97 16.99
C GLN A 74 6.94 -9.97 16.06
N SER A 75 7.68 -10.93 16.64
CA SER A 75 8.29 -12.00 15.86
C SER A 75 7.18 -12.68 15.08
N ILE A 76 7.12 -12.43 13.79
CA ILE A 76 6.28 -13.23 12.91
C ILE A 76 6.79 -14.65 13.12
N GLN A 77 5.97 -15.53 13.70
CA GLN A 77 6.15 -16.96 13.48
C GLN A 77 6.33 -17.06 11.97
N ARG A 78 7.51 -17.51 11.54
CA ARG A 78 7.80 -17.66 10.11
C ARG A 78 6.61 -18.37 9.53
N LEU A 79 5.75 -17.66 8.80
CA LEU A 79 4.87 -18.28 7.85
C LEU A 79 5.79 -19.19 7.05
N ASP A 80 5.58 -20.48 7.21
CA ASP A 80 6.47 -21.49 6.67
C ASP A 80 6.56 -21.21 5.16
N ARG A 81 7.64 -20.61 4.74
CA ARG A 81 7.85 -20.29 3.32
C ARG A 81 7.76 -21.56 2.48
N THR A 82 8.05 -22.71 3.08
CA THR A 82 7.98 -24.03 2.47
C THR A 82 6.58 -24.31 1.94
N ILE A 83 5.51 -24.05 2.73
CA ILE A 83 4.12 -24.25 2.29
C ILE A 83 3.79 -23.39 1.07
N LYS A 84 4.30 -22.17 1.01
CA LYS A 84 4.04 -21.26 -0.10
C LYS A 84 4.72 -21.69 -1.39
N TYR A 85 5.91 -22.26 -1.29
CA TYR A 85 6.63 -22.80 -2.47
C TYR A 85 5.99 -24.10 -2.97
N GLU A 86 5.57 -25.00 -2.10
CA GLU A 86 4.86 -26.24 -2.46
C GLU A 86 3.58 -25.94 -3.25
N VAL A 87 2.79 -24.96 -2.83
CA VAL A 87 1.57 -24.54 -3.56
C VAL A 87 1.90 -24.00 -4.95
N TYR A 88 2.95 -23.22 -5.11
CA TYR A 88 3.36 -22.73 -6.42
C TYR A 88 3.93 -23.83 -7.32
N GLU A 89 4.66 -24.78 -6.78
CA GLU A 89 5.18 -25.92 -7.53
C GLU A 89 4.06 -26.86 -8.01
N GLU A 90 3.02 -27.07 -7.19
CA GLU A 90 1.87 -27.87 -7.54
C GLU A 90 1.05 -27.20 -8.64
N GLN A 91 0.79 -25.90 -8.54
CA GLN A 91 0.11 -25.13 -9.57
C GLN A 91 0.91 -25.07 -10.89
N ALA A 92 2.23 -24.97 -10.82
CA ALA A 92 3.07 -24.98 -12.01
C ALA A 92 3.01 -26.34 -12.75
N LYS A 93 3.01 -27.45 -12.03
CA LYS A 93 2.86 -28.79 -12.61
C LYS A 93 1.51 -29.00 -13.28
N GLU A 94 0.44 -28.55 -12.64
CA GLU A 94 -0.92 -28.61 -13.22
C GLU A 94 -1.01 -27.81 -14.53
N LEU A 95 -0.39 -26.62 -14.56
CA LEU A 95 -0.36 -25.76 -15.75
C LEU A 95 0.44 -26.41 -16.89
N GLU A 96 1.56 -27.03 -16.58
CA GLU A 96 2.38 -27.76 -17.57
C GLU A 96 1.64 -28.97 -18.15
N GLU A 97 0.90 -29.70 -17.32
CA GLU A 97 0.06 -30.83 -17.77
C GLU A 97 -1.06 -30.37 -18.67
N GLN A 98 -1.75 -29.29 -18.32
CA GLN A 98 -2.79 -28.69 -19.17
C GLN A 98 -2.25 -28.28 -20.54
N GLN A 99 -1.09 -27.62 -20.58
CA GLN A 99 -0.45 -27.22 -21.82
C GLN A 99 -0.01 -28.40 -22.67
N ARG A 100 0.42 -29.51 -22.06
CA ARG A 100 0.74 -30.76 -22.77
C ARG A 100 -0.49 -31.41 -23.39
N GLN A 101 -1.60 -31.42 -22.68
CA GLN A 101 -2.86 -31.98 -23.17
C GLN A 101 -3.43 -31.13 -24.32
N GLU A 102 -3.37 -29.81 -24.23
CA GLU A 102 -3.80 -28.93 -25.32
C GLU A 102 -2.93 -29.11 -26.58
N LYS A 103 -1.61 -29.21 -26.43
CA LYS A 103 -0.71 -29.51 -27.56
C LYS A 103 -0.96 -30.87 -28.20
N ALA A 104 -1.29 -31.90 -27.41
CA ALA A 104 -1.58 -33.22 -27.94
C ALA A 104 -2.91 -33.24 -28.71
N LEU A 105 -3.92 -32.45 -28.30
CA LEU A 105 -5.20 -32.28 -29.00
C LEU A 105 -5.08 -31.51 -30.30
N MET A 106 -4.15 -30.56 -30.42
CA MET A 106 -3.88 -29.78 -31.62
C MET A 106 -3.13 -30.57 -32.72
N HIS A 107 -2.51 -31.71 -32.41
CA HIS A 107 -1.71 -32.54 -33.34
C HIS A 107 -2.48 -33.75 -33.89
N ASN A 108 -3.75 -33.86 -33.57
CA ASN A 108 -4.69 -34.81 -34.16
C ASN A 108 -5.59 -34.05 -35.20
#